data_da46d651c17b3eb7df3fba6bf52bd1a6
#
_entry.id   da46d651c17b3eb7df3fba6bf52bd1a6
#
_cell.length_a   1.000
_cell.length_b   1.000
_cell.length_c   1.000
_cell.angle_alpha   90.00
_cell.angle_beta   90.00
_cell.angle_gamma   90.00
#
_symmetry.space_group_name_H-M   'P 1'
#
loop_
_entity.id
_entity.type
_entity.pdbx_description
1 polymer ?
#
loop_
_entity_poly.entity_id
_entity_poly.type
_entity_poly.pdbx_seq_one_letter_code
_entity_poly.pdbx_strand_id
1 'polypeptide(L)'
;MSEVNFENLLSTGAHFGHVTRKWHPAYEPFILMERNGVHIINLEETLSGLKKAQDFLTQVIKKNGEVLFVGTKKQAKDIVQQEADRCGMFYVVERWLGGTLTNFSTIKKSIKRLQMLEKEGSSIYEDLTKKEIQMLNRERVKLADQQRGIKDMRRVPDALVVVDANFESTAVQEALRLEIPVIAIVDSNTDPSVVSHVIPANDDSIRTIQLILSAITDTILSAQVKDVDKKIEKEKVAPNKDVKKSKVSDDGQAMLDNKAKKNKNIDKNNDSNNIENDKNLSKESEKKE
;
A
#
# COMPACT_ATOMS: atom_id res chain seq x y z
N MET A 1 12.64 -14.04 5.18
CA MET A 1 13.37 -12.80 4.91
C MET A 1 14.49 -13.12 3.95
N SER A 2 14.48 -12.59 2.76
CA SER A 2 15.64 -12.67 1.87
C SER A 2 16.72 -11.74 2.45
N GLU A 3 17.73 -12.32 3.10
CA GLU A 3 18.88 -11.52 3.52
C GLU A 3 19.56 -10.95 2.28
N VAL A 4 19.63 -9.63 2.22
CA VAL A 4 20.37 -8.94 1.16
C VAL A 4 21.84 -9.01 1.51
N ASN A 5 22.57 -9.90 0.81
CA ASN A 5 23.99 -10.08 0.97
C ASN A 5 24.74 -9.44 -0.19
N PHE A 6 26.03 -9.21 -0.02
CA PHE A 6 26.92 -8.65 -1.03
C PHE A 6 26.85 -9.43 -2.36
N GLU A 7 26.83 -10.77 -2.30
CA GLU A 7 26.75 -11.65 -3.47
C GLU A 7 25.44 -11.48 -4.23
N ASN A 8 24.32 -11.32 -3.52
CA ASN A 8 23.02 -11.08 -4.12
C ASN A 8 22.98 -9.74 -4.86
N LEU A 9 23.50 -8.68 -4.24
CA LEU A 9 23.61 -7.36 -4.88
C LEU A 9 24.52 -7.41 -6.11
N LEU A 10 25.64 -8.10 -6.02
CA LEU A 10 26.56 -8.25 -7.15
C LEU A 10 25.91 -9.00 -8.32
N SER A 11 25.19 -10.08 -8.04
CA SER A 11 24.52 -10.91 -9.05
C SER A 11 23.36 -10.19 -9.76
N THR A 12 22.69 -9.24 -9.06
CA THR A 12 21.61 -8.42 -9.64
C THR A 12 22.12 -7.25 -10.47
N GLY A 13 23.43 -6.95 -10.41
CA GLY A 13 24.04 -5.82 -11.11
C GLY A 13 23.83 -4.47 -10.39
N ALA A 14 23.63 -4.47 -9.08
CA ALA A 14 23.44 -3.27 -8.27
C ALA A 14 24.65 -2.31 -8.28
N HIS A 15 25.83 -2.86 -8.57
CA HIS A 15 27.10 -2.12 -8.62
C HIS A 15 27.32 -1.31 -9.89
N PHE A 16 26.52 -1.49 -10.94
CA PHE A 16 26.65 -0.70 -12.16
C PHE A 16 25.93 0.64 -12.00
N GLY A 17 26.70 1.73 -12.09
CA GLY A 17 26.15 3.06 -12.19
C GLY A 17 26.05 3.54 -13.63
N HIS A 18 25.80 4.81 -13.81
CA HIS A 18 25.74 5.47 -15.12
C HIS A 18 27.13 5.75 -15.69
N VAL A 19 27.15 6.12 -16.98
CA VAL A 19 28.37 6.54 -17.66
C VAL A 19 28.98 7.80 -17.00
N THR A 20 30.31 7.89 -16.96
CA THR A 20 31.06 8.98 -16.33
C THR A 20 30.67 10.38 -16.79
N ARG A 21 30.15 10.54 -18.02
CA ARG A 21 29.66 11.83 -18.55
C ARG A 21 28.39 12.35 -17.89
N LYS A 22 27.62 11.49 -17.23
CA LYS A 22 26.31 11.83 -16.65
C LYS A 22 26.29 11.81 -15.12
N TRP A 23 27.42 11.56 -14.49
CA TRP A 23 27.49 11.46 -13.05
C TRP A 23 27.31 12.81 -12.34
N HIS A 24 26.89 12.76 -11.09
CA HIS A 24 26.79 13.93 -10.23
C HIS A 24 27.99 13.98 -9.26
N PRO A 25 28.73 15.11 -9.14
CA PRO A 25 29.92 15.18 -8.29
C PRO A 25 29.67 14.84 -6.81
N ALA A 26 28.50 15.19 -6.26
CA ALA A 26 28.14 14.88 -4.88
C ALA A 26 28.00 13.37 -4.62
N TYR A 27 27.97 12.54 -5.68
CA TYR A 27 27.88 11.08 -5.56
C TYR A 27 29.25 10.40 -5.37
N GLU A 28 30.37 11.17 -5.45
CA GLU A 28 31.75 10.66 -5.32
C GLU A 28 31.96 9.70 -4.14
N PRO A 29 31.42 9.93 -2.92
CA PRO A 29 31.64 9.06 -1.76
C PRO A 29 31.09 7.63 -1.95
N PHE A 30 30.18 7.40 -2.90
CA PHE A 30 29.54 6.12 -3.17
C PHE A 30 30.18 5.37 -4.35
N ILE A 31 31.14 5.98 -5.03
CA ILE A 31 31.83 5.38 -6.18
C ILE A 31 33.05 4.61 -5.69
N LEU A 32 33.14 3.34 -6.05
CA LEU A 32 34.30 2.50 -5.76
C LEU A 32 35.43 2.72 -6.78
N MET A 33 35.10 2.74 -8.06
CA MET A 33 36.02 2.91 -9.17
C MET A 33 35.30 3.24 -10.47
N GLU A 34 36.07 3.64 -11.48
CA GLU A 34 35.60 3.71 -12.87
C GLU A 34 36.13 2.51 -13.67
N ARG A 35 35.26 1.92 -14.50
CA ARG A 35 35.66 0.84 -15.42
C ARG A 35 34.92 0.96 -16.73
N ASN A 36 35.65 0.99 -17.83
CA ASN A 36 35.09 1.12 -19.20
C ASN A 36 34.17 2.34 -19.39
N GLY A 37 34.45 3.47 -18.72
CA GLY A 37 33.63 4.67 -18.81
C GLY A 37 32.29 4.61 -18.05
N VAL A 38 32.15 3.63 -17.13
CA VAL A 38 31.00 3.49 -16.25
C VAL A 38 31.48 3.50 -14.79
N HIS A 39 30.77 4.20 -13.92
CA HIS A 39 31.05 4.18 -12.49
C HIS A 39 30.59 2.86 -11.86
N ILE A 40 31.41 2.33 -10.97
CA ILE A 40 31.09 1.17 -10.15
C ILE A 40 30.75 1.66 -8.74
N ILE A 41 29.53 1.37 -8.30
CA ILE A 41 29.00 1.74 -6.99
C ILE A 41 29.57 0.82 -5.92
N ASN A 42 29.91 1.38 -4.76
CA ASN A 42 30.34 0.61 -3.60
C ASN A 42 29.15 -0.09 -2.93
N LEU A 43 29.12 -1.43 -3.01
CA LEU A 43 28.06 -2.24 -2.44
C LEU A 43 28.05 -2.28 -0.90
N GLU A 44 29.17 -1.97 -0.24
CA GLU A 44 29.20 -1.83 1.22
C GLU A 44 28.37 -0.63 1.69
N GLU A 45 28.47 0.48 0.95
CA GLU A 45 27.62 1.65 1.19
C GLU A 45 26.15 1.38 0.86
N THR A 46 25.87 0.54 -0.15
CA THR A 46 24.50 0.07 -0.45
C THR A 46 23.92 -0.68 0.74
N LEU A 47 24.65 -1.62 1.29
CA LEU A 47 24.21 -2.41 2.47
C LEU A 47 24.02 -1.52 3.71
N SER A 48 24.96 -0.61 3.95
CA SER A 48 24.89 0.36 5.05
C SER A 48 23.67 1.28 4.91
N GLY A 49 23.44 1.83 3.70
CA GLY A 49 22.30 2.68 3.37
C GLY A 49 20.97 1.94 3.52
N LEU A 50 20.89 0.71 3.01
CA LEU A 50 19.71 -0.14 3.14
C LEU A 50 19.37 -0.41 4.61
N LYS A 51 20.36 -0.75 5.43
CA LYS A 51 20.15 -0.99 6.86
C LYS A 51 19.64 0.26 7.59
N LYS A 52 20.23 1.43 7.33
CA LYS A 52 19.75 2.71 7.88
C LYS A 52 18.30 2.99 7.48
N ALA A 53 17.94 2.74 6.21
CA ALA A 53 16.58 2.88 5.70
C ALA A 53 15.59 1.92 6.39
N GLN A 54 15.98 0.67 6.59
CA GLN A 54 15.17 -0.34 7.29
C GLN A 54 14.94 0.02 8.77
N ASP A 55 15.98 0.48 9.47
CA ASP A 55 15.87 0.93 10.86
C ASP A 55 14.92 2.13 10.99
N PHE A 56 15.03 3.09 10.08
CA PHE A 56 14.15 4.24 10.01
C PHE A 56 12.68 3.82 9.75
N LEU A 57 12.43 3.00 8.73
CA LEU A 57 11.08 2.50 8.42
C LEU A 57 10.47 1.73 9.58
N THR A 58 11.26 0.93 10.28
CA THR A 58 10.81 0.25 11.49
C THR A 58 10.30 1.23 12.56
N GLN A 59 10.96 2.40 12.70
CA GLN A 59 10.51 3.44 13.64
C GLN A 59 9.21 4.12 13.16
N VAL A 60 9.09 4.38 11.86
CA VAL A 60 7.87 4.97 11.26
C VAL A 60 6.67 4.04 11.47
N ILE A 61 6.82 2.75 11.16
CA ILE A 61 5.74 1.76 11.30
C ILE A 61 5.32 1.57 12.75
N LYS A 62 6.27 1.53 13.69
CA LYS A 62 5.97 1.47 15.16
C LYS A 62 5.11 2.65 15.65
N LYS A 63 5.15 3.79 14.94
CA LYS A 63 4.31 4.95 15.22
C LYS A 63 2.97 4.91 14.45
N ASN A 64 2.62 3.79 13.82
CA ASN A 64 1.51 3.65 12.87
C ASN A 64 1.62 4.66 11.71
N GLY A 65 2.84 4.93 11.25
CA GLY A 65 3.11 5.78 10.11
C GLY A 65 2.72 5.11 8.78
N GLU A 66 2.32 5.93 7.82
CA GLU A 66 1.98 5.52 6.46
C GLU A 66 3.16 5.79 5.54
N VAL A 67 3.47 4.84 4.65
CA VAL A 67 4.57 4.94 3.69
C VAL A 67 3.99 5.02 2.28
N LEU A 68 4.54 5.93 1.46
CA LEU A 68 4.17 6.05 0.05
C LEU A 68 5.35 5.62 -0.82
N PHE A 69 5.14 4.60 -1.64
CA PHE A 69 6.10 4.14 -2.63
C PHE A 69 5.91 4.91 -3.94
N VAL A 70 7.01 5.39 -4.52
CA VAL A 70 7.00 6.17 -5.77
C VAL A 70 7.99 5.57 -6.75
N GLY A 71 7.51 5.22 -7.94
CA GLY A 71 8.34 4.68 -8.99
C GLY A 71 7.60 4.67 -10.32
N THR A 72 7.71 5.77 -11.09
CA THR A 72 7.05 5.90 -12.40
C THR A 72 7.94 5.41 -13.55
N LYS A 73 9.21 5.07 -13.27
CA LYS A 73 10.15 4.48 -14.21
C LYS A 73 9.64 3.11 -14.69
N LYS A 74 9.73 2.82 -15.99
CA LYS A 74 9.18 1.58 -16.58
C LYS A 74 9.67 0.30 -15.88
N GLN A 75 10.94 0.29 -15.45
CA GLN A 75 11.57 -0.84 -14.77
C GLN A 75 11.05 -1.03 -13.33
N ALA A 76 10.54 0.03 -12.71
CA ALA A 76 10.12 0.05 -11.32
C ALA A 76 8.61 -0.15 -11.12
N LYS A 77 7.76 0.24 -12.09
CA LYS A 77 6.30 0.29 -11.95
C LYS A 77 5.68 -0.95 -11.34
N ASP A 78 5.91 -2.10 -11.99
CA ASP A 78 5.26 -3.35 -11.60
C ASP A 78 5.76 -3.84 -10.25
N ILE A 79 7.06 -3.65 -9.97
CA ILE A 79 7.68 -4.04 -8.72
C ILE A 79 7.18 -3.19 -7.57
N VAL A 80 7.15 -1.86 -7.75
CA VAL A 80 6.66 -0.92 -6.74
C VAL A 80 5.20 -1.22 -6.39
N GLN A 81 4.36 -1.50 -7.40
CA GLN A 81 2.98 -1.88 -7.17
C GLN A 81 2.88 -3.18 -6.37
N GLN A 82 3.56 -4.25 -6.81
CA GLN A 82 3.52 -5.56 -6.15
C GLN A 82 3.99 -5.49 -4.70
N GLU A 83 5.09 -4.78 -4.45
CA GLU A 83 5.67 -4.68 -3.11
C GLU A 83 4.82 -3.79 -2.19
N ALA A 84 4.25 -2.70 -2.69
CA ALA A 84 3.34 -1.86 -1.93
C ALA A 84 2.03 -2.59 -1.58
N ASP A 85 1.44 -3.31 -2.55
CA ASP A 85 0.24 -4.14 -2.32
C ASP A 85 0.53 -5.25 -1.30
N ARG A 86 1.74 -5.86 -1.32
CA ARG A 86 2.17 -6.89 -0.37
C ARG A 86 2.19 -6.41 1.08
N CYS A 87 2.60 -5.17 1.32
CA CYS A 87 2.64 -4.59 2.68
C CYS A 87 1.43 -3.71 3.03
N GLY A 88 0.47 -3.56 2.12
CA GLY A 88 -0.73 -2.73 2.33
C GLY A 88 -0.41 -1.24 2.44
N MET A 89 0.65 -0.78 1.79
CA MET A 89 1.06 0.62 1.74
C MET A 89 0.63 1.29 0.43
N PHE A 90 0.71 2.62 0.39
CA PHE A 90 0.31 3.41 -0.77
C PHE A 90 1.40 3.45 -1.84
N TYR A 91 1.01 3.67 -3.10
CA TYR A 91 1.97 3.77 -4.20
C TYR A 91 1.52 4.72 -5.32
N VAL A 92 2.50 5.23 -6.06
CA VAL A 92 2.32 5.98 -7.31
C VAL A 92 3.26 5.39 -8.36
N VAL A 93 2.69 4.80 -9.42
CA VAL A 93 3.45 4.09 -10.46
C VAL A 93 3.24 4.64 -11.87
N GLU A 94 2.14 5.37 -12.14
CA GLU A 94 1.91 5.87 -13.48
C GLU A 94 2.58 7.23 -13.71
N ARG A 95 2.08 8.25 -13.07
CA ARG A 95 2.63 9.60 -13.19
C ARG A 95 2.44 10.34 -11.88
N TRP A 96 3.50 10.94 -11.39
CA TRP A 96 3.39 11.88 -10.28
C TRP A 96 2.63 13.14 -10.72
N LEU A 97 1.55 13.45 -10.06
CA LEU A 97 0.80 14.68 -10.28
C LEU A 97 1.38 15.77 -9.39
N GLY A 98 1.80 16.90 -9.99
CA GLY A 98 2.26 18.05 -9.19
C GLY A 98 1.19 18.45 -8.17
N GLY A 99 1.61 18.62 -6.90
CA GLY A 99 0.70 18.89 -5.80
C GLY A 99 0.13 17.65 -5.10
N THR A 100 0.61 16.45 -5.41
CA THR A 100 0.13 15.21 -4.76
C THR A 100 0.31 15.27 -3.24
N LEU A 101 1.39 15.85 -2.74
CA LEU A 101 1.62 16.06 -1.32
C LEU A 101 1.25 17.48 -0.90
N THR A 102 1.77 18.49 -1.59
CA THR A 102 1.63 19.91 -1.23
C THR A 102 0.21 20.43 -1.39
N ASN A 103 -0.59 19.88 -2.31
CA ASN A 103 -2.00 20.22 -2.51
C ASN A 103 -2.90 18.98 -2.38
N PHE A 104 -2.71 18.21 -1.32
CA PHE A 104 -3.44 16.97 -1.07
C PHE A 104 -4.97 17.16 -1.02
N SER A 105 -5.44 18.34 -0.63
CA SER A 105 -6.88 18.66 -0.61
C SER A 105 -7.52 18.57 -2.01
N THR A 106 -6.80 18.99 -3.04
CA THR A 106 -7.25 18.90 -4.45
C THR A 106 -7.20 17.46 -4.94
N ILE A 107 -6.15 16.70 -4.58
CA ILE A 107 -6.06 15.27 -4.88
C ILE A 107 -7.23 14.50 -4.25
N LYS A 108 -7.59 14.79 -2.99
CA LYS A 108 -8.79 14.21 -2.35
C LYS A 108 -10.09 14.48 -3.12
N LYS A 109 -10.25 15.68 -3.70
CA LYS A 109 -11.42 15.99 -4.54
C LYS A 109 -11.45 15.12 -5.80
N SER A 110 -10.27 14.91 -6.42
CA SER A 110 -10.13 14.07 -7.59
C SER A 110 -10.40 12.59 -7.26
N ILE A 111 -9.93 12.08 -6.11
CA ILE A 111 -10.23 10.74 -5.61
C ILE A 111 -11.75 10.58 -5.37
N LYS A 112 -12.39 11.55 -4.74
CA LYS A 112 -13.86 11.53 -4.57
C LYS A 112 -14.59 11.48 -5.92
N ARG A 113 -14.11 12.22 -6.92
CA ARG A 113 -14.66 12.18 -8.28
C ARG A 113 -14.53 10.78 -8.88
N LEU A 114 -13.37 10.12 -8.74
CA LEU A 114 -13.17 8.75 -9.16
C LEU A 114 -14.17 7.80 -8.46
N GLN A 115 -14.29 7.88 -7.13
CA GLN A 115 -15.23 7.07 -6.36
C GLN A 115 -16.69 7.26 -6.79
N MET A 116 -17.08 8.49 -7.18
CA MET A 116 -18.41 8.77 -7.73
C MET A 116 -18.61 8.09 -9.09
N LEU A 117 -17.59 8.13 -9.96
CA LEU A 117 -17.63 7.51 -11.29
C LEU A 117 -17.57 5.97 -11.25
N GLU A 118 -17.02 5.38 -10.18
CA GLU A 118 -16.94 3.93 -9.99
C GLU A 118 -18.24 3.33 -9.42
N LYS A 119 -19.09 4.12 -8.77
CA LYS A 119 -20.36 3.63 -8.24
C LYS A 119 -21.31 3.29 -9.38
N GLU A 120 -21.56 2.00 -9.57
CA GLU A 120 -22.61 1.52 -10.48
C GLU A 120 -23.98 2.01 -10.02
N GLY A 121 -24.82 2.51 -10.97
CA GLY A 121 -26.12 3.07 -10.65
C GLY A 121 -26.08 4.46 -9.99
N SER A 122 -24.97 5.18 -10.12
CA SER A 122 -24.89 6.57 -9.69
C SER A 122 -25.80 7.45 -10.58
N SER A 123 -26.53 8.37 -9.98
CA SER A 123 -27.38 9.36 -10.67
C SER A 123 -26.62 10.20 -11.72
N ILE A 124 -25.29 10.13 -11.71
CA ILE A 124 -24.44 10.79 -12.71
C ILE A 124 -24.62 10.19 -14.12
N TYR A 125 -25.05 8.93 -14.23
CA TYR A 125 -25.26 8.23 -15.51
C TYR A 125 -26.73 8.24 -15.98
N GLU A 126 -27.65 8.72 -15.14
CA GLU A 126 -29.06 8.87 -15.48
C GLU A 126 -29.21 10.04 -16.47
N ASP A 127 -30.06 9.87 -17.47
CA ASP A 127 -30.39 10.89 -18.49
C ASP A 127 -29.24 11.36 -19.39
N LEU A 128 -28.10 10.65 -19.44
CA LEU A 128 -26.97 10.99 -20.30
C LEU A 128 -27.04 10.32 -21.67
N THR A 129 -26.55 11.03 -22.69
CA THR A 129 -26.35 10.47 -24.01
C THR A 129 -25.19 9.46 -24.02
N LYS A 130 -25.22 8.51 -24.99
CA LYS A 130 -24.12 7.52 -25.17
C LYS A 130 -22.73 8.16 -25.28
N LYS A 131 -22.65 9.36 -25.89
CA LYS A 131 -21.37 10.09 -26.04
C LYS A 131 -20.86 10.60 -24.70
N GLU A 132 -21.72 11.11 -23.85
CA GLU A 132 -21.38 11.63 -22.53
C GLU A 132 -20.94 10.48 -21.60
N ILE A 133 -21.65 9.35 -21.62
CA ILE A 133 -21.26 8.13 -20.88
C ILE A 133 -19.85 7.68 -21.32
N GLN A 134 -19.55 7.70 -22.62
CA GLN A 134 -18.24 7.35 -23.11
C GLN A 134 -17.14 8.33 -22.63
N MET A 135 -17.45 9.63 -22.55
CA MET A 135 -16.52 10.63 -22.01
C MET A 135 -16.25 10.39 -20.51
N LEU A 136 -17.29 10.15 -19.71
CA LEU A 136 -17.15 9.83 -18.30
C LEU A 136 -16.36 8.54 -18.05
N ASN A 137 -16.57 7.51 -18.88
CA ASN A 137 -15.79 6.28 -18.79
C ASN A 137 -14.30 6.50 -19.11
N ARG A 138 -13.96 7.35 -20.07
CA ARG A 138 -12.56 7.71 -20.36
C ARG A 138 -11.95 8.50 -19.20
N GLU A 139 -12.71 9.43 -18.60
CA GLU A 139 -12.31 10.17 -17.40
C GLU A 139 -12.06 9.19 -16.24
N ARG A 140 -12.96 8.25 -15.99
CA ARG A 140 -12.85 7.21 -14.95
C ARG A 140 -11.57 6.39 -15.10
N VAL A 141 -11.31 5.86 -16.30
CA VAL A 141 -10.11 5.06 -16.57
C VAL A 141 -8.84 5.88 -16.29
N LYS A 142 -8.77 7.11 -16.79
CA LYS A 142 -7.63 7.99 -16.58
C LYS A 142 -7.39 8.30 -15.08
N LEU A 143 -8.44 8.58 -14.33
CA LEU A 143 -8.35 8.85 -12.89
C LEU A 143 -7.98 7.58 -12.12
N ALA A 144 -8.53 6.42 -12.50
CA ALA A 144 -8.22 5.14 -11.89
C ALA A 144 -6.73 4.81 -12.05
N ASP A 145 -6.18 4.93 -13.25
CA ASP A 145 -4.75 4.68 -13.51
C ASP A 145 -3.85 5.58 -12.64
N GLN A 146 -4.19 6.88 -12.53
CA GLN A 146 -3.37 7.84 -11.82
C GLN A 146 -3.48 7.75 -10.29
N GLN A 147 -4.62 7.30 -9.75
CA GLN A 147 -4.94 7.41 -8.33
C GLN A 147 -5.16 6.06 -7.64
N ARG A 148 -5.02 4.94 -8.36
CA ARG A 148 -5.29 3.60 -7.84
C ARG A 148 -4.58 3.32 -6.52
N GLY A 149 -3.29 3.62 -6.45
CA GLY A 149 -2.47 3.32 -5.27
C GLY A 149 -2.61 4.31 -4.11
N ILE A 150 -3.29 5.45 -4.32
CA ILE A 150 -3.50 6.47 -3.27
C ILE A 150 -4.98 6.68 -2.93
N LYS A 151 -5.86 5.84 -3.47
CA LYS A 151 -7.33 5.97 -3.34
C LYS A 151 -7.79 5.97 -1.87
N ASP A 152 -7.16 5.18 -1.04
CA ASP A 152 -7.51 5.00 0.37
C ASP A 152 -6.68 5.86 1.32
N MET A 153 -5.76 6.66 0.81
CA MET A 153 -4.89 7.54 1.59
C MET A 153 -5.69 8.68 2.20
N ARG A 154 -5.74 8.75 3.53
CA ARG A 154 -6.52 9.74 4.27
C ARG A 154 -5.74 10.98 4.65
N ARG A 155 -4.45 10.86 4.82
CA ARG A 155 -3.50 11.90 5.23
C ARG A 155 -2.24 11.84 4.36
N VAL A 156 -1.41 12.85 4.47
CA VAL A 156 -0.08 12.88 3.85
C VAL A 156 0.78 11.79 4.51
N PRO A 157 1.59 11.04 3.74
CA PRO A 157 2.42 9.95 4.28
C PRO A 157 3.51 10.47 5.21
N ASP A 158 3.96 9.62 6.14
CA ASP A 158 5.00 9.93 7.11
C ASP A 158 6.42 9.65 6.55
N ALA A 159 6.52 8.89 5.44
CA ALA A 159 7.77 8.65 4.72
C ALA A 159 7.50 8.35 3.24
N LEU A 160 8.46 8.72 2.38
CA LEU A 160 8.49 8.33 0.97
C LEU A 160 9.58 7.29 0.72
N VAL A 161 9.27 6.29 -0.11
CA VAL A 161 10.24 5.37 -0.71
C VAL A 161 10.24 5.60 -2.22
N VAL A 162 11.34 6.07 -2.77
CA VAL A 162 11.44 6.53 -4.17
C VAL A 162 12.44 5.67 -4.93
N VAL A 163 12.10 5.28 -6.15
CA VAL A 163 13.05 4.66 -7.09
C VAL A 163 13.45 5.72 -8.11
N ASP A 164 14.74 6.03 -8.15
CA ASP A 164 15.34 7.10 -8.97
C ASP A 164 14.86 8.51 -8.56
N ALA A 165 15.58 9.14 -7.61
CA ALA A 165 15.25 10.47 -7.10
C ALA A 165 15.41 11.58 -8.16
N ASN A 166 16.19 11.37 -9.20
CA ASN A 166 16.34 12.32 -10.30
C ASN A 166 15.07 12.31 -11.19
N PHE A 167 14.61 11.13 -11.54
CA PHE A 167 13.38 10.95 -12.35
C PHE A 167 12.16 11.48 -11.59
N GLU A 168 12.06 11.20 -10.31
CA GLU A 168 10.96 11.60 -9.42
C GLU A 168 11.26 12.93 -8.68
N SER A 169 12.04 13.82 -9.29
CA SER A 169 12.47 15.08 -8.66
C SER A 169 11.33 15.94 -8.12
N THR A 170 10.17 15.94 -8.78
CA THR A 170 8.98 16.65 -8.31
C THR A 170 8.45 16.08 -6.99
N ALA A 171 8.41 14.76 -6.86
CA ALA A 171 7.95 14.08 -5.63
C ALA A 171 8.91 14.37 -4.47
N VAL A 172 10.21 14.30 -4.72
CA VAL A 172 11.25 14.61 -3.74
C VAL A 172 11.17 16.07 -3.28
N GLN A 173 11.02 17.04 -4.21
CA GLN A 173 10.87 18.44 -3.86
C GLN A 173 9.61 18.74 -3.04
N GLU A 174 8.49 18.09 -3.34
CA GLU A 174 7.27 18.24 -2.56
C GLU A 174 7.43 17.65 -1.15
N ALA A 175 8.07 16.49 -1.03
CA ALA A 175 8.38 15.88 0.26
C ALA A 175 9.28 16.76 1.12
N LEU A 176 10.34 17.32 0.54
CA LEU A 176 11.25 18.25 1.22
C LEU A 176 10.52 19.50 1.74
N ARG A 177 9.58 20.07 0.96
CA ARG A 177 8.78 21.23 1.39
C ARG A 177 7.89 20.93 2.59
N LEU A 178 7.48 19.69 2.74
CA LEU A 178 6.61 19.24 3.84
C LEU A 178 7.39 18.54 4.95
N GLU A 179 8.74 18.57 4.88
CA GLU A 179 9.63 17.92 5.84
C GLU A 179 9.37 16.40 5.99
N ILE A 180 8.88 15.77 4.91
CA ILE A 180 8.67 14.33 4.87
C ILE A 180 9.99 13.66 4.51
N PRO A 181 10.50 12.75 5.33
CA PRO A 181 11.74 12.04 5.05
C PRO A 181 11.60 11.15 3.82
N VAL A 182 12.61 11.24 2.94
CA VAL A 182 12.68 10.50 1.69
C VAL A 182 13.77 9.44 1.79
N ILE A 183 13.40 8.21 1.49
CA ILE A 183 14.30 7.09 1.26
C ILE A 183 14.35 6.88 -0.25
N ALA A 184 15.53 6.86 -0.86
CA ALA A 184 15.59 6.65 -2.29
C ALA A 184 16.70 5.69 -2.70
N ILE A 185 16.40 4.89 -3.74
CA ILE A 185 17.40 4.22 -4.55
C ILE A 185 17.97 5.27 -5.46
N VAL A 186 19.28 5.53 -5.36
CA VAL A 186 19.97 6.62 -6.02
C VAL A 186 21.13 6.06 -6.82
N ASP A 187 21.19 6.37 -8.11
CA ASP A 187 22.30 6.04 -8.98
C ASP A 187 23.27 7.24 -9.13
N SER A 188 24.40 7.03 -9.78
CA SER A 188 25.51 7.98 -9.92
C SER A 188 25.17 9.29 -10.66
N ASN A 189 24.02 9.37 -11.33
CA ASN A 189 23.54 10.57 -12.05
C ASN A 189 22.71 11.52 -11.18
N THR A 190 22.54 11.24 -9.90
CA THR A 190 21.62 11.92 -8.99
C THR A 190 22.39 12.57 -7.84
N ASP A 191 21.91 13.72 -7.37
CA ASP A 191 22.40 14.36 -6.15
C ASP A 191 21.87 13.61 -4.89
N PRO A 192 22.73 12.96 -4.12
CA PRO A 192 22.29 12.26 -2.91
C PRO A 192 21.91 13.21 -1.76
N SER A 193 22.29 14.48 -1.81
CA SER A 193 22.04 15.45 -0.72
C SER A 193 20.57 15.81 -0.55
N VAL A 194 19.77 15.64 -1.58
CA VAL A 194 18.32 15.91 -1.55
C VAL A 194 17.49 14.79 -0.90
N VAL A 195 18.14 13.70 -0.49
CA VAL A 195 17.48 12.49 0.05
C VAL A 195 17.90 12.28 1.50
N SER A 196 16.95 11.99 2.38
CA SER A 196 17.23 11.77 3.81
C SER A 196 17.97 10.45 4.08
N HIS A 197 17.59 9.38 3.36
CA HIS A 197 18.19 8.07 3.46
C HIS A 197 18.53 7.55 2.07
N VAL A 198 19.79 7.63 1.71
CA VAL A 198 20.31 7.21 0.40
C VAL A 198 20.61 5.71 0.40
N ILE A 199 20.13 5.01 -0.62
CA ILE A 199 20.51 3.64 -0.94
C ILE A 199 21.24 3.70 -2.29
N PRO A 200 22.58 3.74 -2.29
CA PRO A 200 23.33 3.81 -3.53
C PRO A 200 23.20 2.50 -4.29
N ALA A 201 22.58 2.49 -5.43
CA ALA A 201 22.42 1.30 -6.25
C ALA A 201 21.94 1.64 -7.66
N ASN A 202 22.09 0.69 -8.58
CA ASN A 202 21.56 0.75 -9.93
C ASN A 202 20.03 0.83 -9.91
N ASP A 203 19.48 1.86 -10.50
CA ASP A 203 18.04 2.12 -10.63
C ASP A 203 17.44 1.68 -11.99
N ASP A 204 18.25 1.14 -12.91
CA ASP A 204 17.82 0.61 -14.21
C ASP A 204 17.62 -0.91 -14.20
N SER A 205 18.25 -1.62 -13.25
CA SER A 205 18.16 -3.06 -13.13
C SER A 205 16.88 -3.49 -12.39
N ILE A 206 15.95 -4.13 -13.10
CA ILE A 206 14.72 -4.72 -12.54
C ILE A 206 15.02 -5.61 -11.32
N ARG A 207 16.06 -6.46 -11.42
CA ARG A 207 16.45 -7.39 -10.35
C ARG A 207 16.97 -6.67 -9.10
N THR A 208 17.73 -5.59 -9.29
CA THR A 208 18.23 -4.76 -8.18
C THR A 208 17.09 -4.07 -7.45
N ILE A 209 16.20 -3.42 -8.21
CA ILE A 209 15.02 -2.74 -7.66
C ILE A 209 14.16 -3.72 -6.87
N GLN A 210 13.89 -4.91 -7.44
CA GLN A 210 13.11 -5.95 -6.78
C GLN A 210 13.76 -6.43 -5.48
N LEU A 211 15.07 -6.68 -5.47
CA LEU A 211 15.81 -7.14 -4.29
C LEU A 211 15.73 -6.11 -3.15
N ILE A 212 15.99 -4.83 -3.46
CA ILE A 212 16.00 -3.75 -2.46
C ILE A 212 14.60 -3.48 -1.94
N LEU A 213 13.59 -3.36 -2.83
CA LEU A 213 12.21 -3.09 -2.42
C LEU A 213 11.63 -4.28 -1.63
N SER A 214 11.91 -5.51 -2.02
CA SER A 214 11.49 -6.70 -1.26
C SER A 214 12.06 -6.69 0.17
N ALA A 215 13.33 -6.34 0.35
CA ALA A 215 13.95 -6.22 1.67
C ALA A 215 13.32 -5.10 2.53
N ILE A 216 12.98 -3.98 1.91
CA ILE A 216 12.25 -2.87 2.55
C ILE A 216 10.86 -3.34 3.00
N THR A 217 10.13 -3.99 2.11
CA THR A 217 8.77 -4.49 2.37
C THR A 217 8.75 -5.56 3.46
N ASP A 218 9.72 -6.49 3.46
CA ASP A 218 9.88 -7.50 4.52
C ASP A 218 10.10 -6.83 5.89
N THR A 219 10.84 -5.74 5.92
CA THR A 219 11.05 -4.96 7.16
C THR A 219 9.74 -4.31 7.64
N ILE A 220 8.97 -3.73 6.73
CA ILE A 220 7.66 -3.12 7.04
C ILE A 220 6.71 -4.20 7.60
N LEU A 221 6.58 -5.33 6.93
CA LEU A 221 5.74 -6.45 7.37
C LEU A 221 6.14 -6.97 8.76
N SER A 222 7.45 -7.15 8.99
CA SER A 222 7.98 -7.59 10.28
C SER A 222 7.71 -6.60 11.40
N ALA A 223 7.72 -5.31 11.11
CA ALA A 223 7.41 -4.26 12.07
C ALA A 223 5.90 -4.22 12.39
N GLN A 224 5.03 -4.39 11.36
CA GLN A 224 3.57 -4.46 11.53
C GLN A 224 3.15 -5.64 12.42
N VAL A 225 3.69 -6.83 12.19
CA VAL A 225 3.38 -8.03 13.01
C VAL A 225 3.76 -7.81 14.47
N LYS A 226 4.97 -7.30 14.74
CA LYS A 226 5.42 -7.01 16.11
C LYS A 226 4.56 -5.98 16.83
N ASP A 227 3.94 -5.04 16.13
CA ASP A 227 3.04 -4.06 16.73
C ASP A 227 1.66 -4.65 17.05
N VAL A 228 1.15 -5.56 16.23
CA VAL A 228 -0.10 -6.29 16.49
C VAL A 228 0.08 -7.17 17.74
N ASP A 229 1.16 -7.92 17.82
CA ASP A 229 1.45 -8.79 18.99
C ASP A 229 1.53 -7.97 20.29
N LYS A 230 2.20 -6.82 20.27
CA LYS A 230 2.27 -5.91 21.44
C LYS A 230 0.93 -5.31 21.83
N LYS A 231 0.03 -5.03 20.88
CA LYS A 231 -1.32 -4.55 21.20
C LYS A 231 -2.15 -5.64 21.84
N ILE A 232 -2.08 -6.87 21.32
CA ILE A 232 -2.77 -8.04 21.89
C ILE A 232 -2.25 -8.35 23.30
N GLU A 233 -0.95 -8.27 23.56
CA GLU A 233 -0.39 -8.46 24.89
C GLU A 233 -0.84 -7.37 25.87
N LYS A 234 -0.89 -6.10 25.45
CA LYS A 234 -1.38 -4.99 26.28
C LYS A 234 -2.86 -5.11 26.62
N GLU A 235 -3.69 -5.59 25.71
CA GLU A 235 -5.12 -5.84 25.94
C GLU A 235 -5.33 -7.02 26.90
N LYS A 236 -4.49 -8.05 26.84
CA LYS A 236 -4.53 -9.19 27.78
C LYS A 236 -4.04 -8.85 29.20
N VAL A 237 -3.21 -7.81 29.36
CA VAL A 237 -2.63 -7.38 30.65
C VAL A 237 -3.46 -6.27 31.30
N ALA A 238 -4.43 -5.65 30.62
CA ALA A 238 -5.33 -4.68 31.23
C ALA A 238 -6.25 -5.37 32.24
N PRO A 239 -6.11 -5.16 33.58
CA PRO A 239 -6.99 -5.77 34.56
C PRO A 239 -8.38 -5.15 34.42
N ASN A 240 -9.37 -6.02 34.30
CA ASN A 240 -10.79 -5.72 34.23
C ASN A 240 -11.20 -4.97 35.52
N LYS A 241 -11.04 -3.66 35.57
CA LYS A 241 -11.57 -2.79 36.62
C LYS A 241 -12.89 -2.27 36.11
N ASP A 242 -13.96 -2.97 36.42
CA ASP A 242 -15.31 -2.44 36.64
C ASP A 242 -16.32 -3.59 36.71
N VAL A 243 -16.19 -4.42 37.75
CA VAL A 243 -17.36 -5.16 38.26
C VAL A 243 -17.90 -4.35 39.43
N LYS A 244 -18.69 -3.31 39.16
CA LYS A 244 -19.58 -2.72 40.16
C LYS A 244 -20.67 -3.74 40.50
N LYS A 245 -20.63 -4.23 41.74
CA LYS A 245 -21.74 -4.95 42.37
C LYS A 245 -23.02 -4.10 42.27
N SER A 246 -23.92 -4.45 41.39
CA SER A 246 -25.31 -4.05 41.44
C SER A 246 -26.12 -5.20 42.08
N LYS A 247 -26.86 -4.87 43.09
CA LYS A 247 -27.76 -5.76 43.87
C LYS A 247 -28.76 -6.42 42.92
N VAL A 248 -28.83 -7.73 43.02
CA VAL A 248 -29.87 -8.55 42.35
C VAL A 248 -31.19 -8.22 43.06
N SER A 249 -32.14 -7.66 42.32
CA SER A 249 -33.55 -7.60 42.67
C SER A 249 -34.28 -8.73 41.92
N ASP A 250 -35.20 -9.34 42.61
CA ASP A 250 -35.86 -10.65 42.40
C ASP A 250 -36.95 -10.67 41.30
N ASP A 251 -36.69 -10.05 40.11
CA ASP A 251 -37.69 -9.99 39.03
C ASP A 251 -37.24 -10.71 37.73
N GLY A 252 -36.28 -11.63 37.80
CA GLY A 252 -35.68 -12.32 36.64
C GLY A 252 -36.38 -13.58 36.14
N GLN A 253 -37.37 -14.13 36.86
CA GLN A 253 -37.92 -15.44 36.55
C GLN A 253 -39.07 -15.45 35.53
N ALA A 254 -39.71 -14.31 35.27
CA ALA A 254 -40.85 -14.22 34.37
C ALA A 254 -40.48 -14.01 32.86
N MET A 255 -39.22 -13.69 32.54
CA MET A 255 -38.79 -13.46 31.15
C MET A 255 -38.18 -14.69 30.47
N LEU A 256 -37.77 -15.71 31.15
CA LEU A 256 -37.19 -16.93 30.57
C LEU A 256 -38.26 -17.87 29.98
N ASP A 257 -39.45 -17.91 30.53
CA ASP A 257 -40.54 -18.77 30.06
C ASP A 257 -41.20 -18.28 28.75
N ASN A 258 -41.12 -17.00 28.46
CA ASN A 258 -41.65 -16.44 27.20
C ASN A 258 -40.70 -16.61 25.97
N LYS A 259 -39.39 -16.84 26.19
CA LYS A 259 -38.45 -17.09 25.11
C LYS A 259 -38.47 -18.54 24.63
N ALA A 260 -38.79 -19.50 25.53
CA ALA A 260 -38.91 -20.90 25.22
C ALA A 260 -40.20 -21.25 24.42
N LYS A 261 -41.28 -20.46 24.57
CA LYS A 261 -42.50 -20.61 23.79
C LYS A 261 -42.45 -20.03 22.39
N LYS A 262 -41.57 -19.04 22.15
CA LYS A 262 -41.43 -18.43 20.82
C LYS A 262 -40.55 -19.23 19.86
N ASN A 263 -39.59 -20.01 20.36
CA ASN A 263 -38.75 -20.88 19.53
C ASN A 263 -39.44 -22.17 19.09
N LYS A 264 -40.46 -22.68 19.84
CA LYS A 264 -41.23 -23.85 19.43
C LYS A 264 -42.23 -23.60 18.30
N ASN A 265 -42.56 -22.33 18.00
CA ASN A 265 -43.44 -21.98 16.90
C ASN A 265 -42.68 -21.68 15.59
N ILE A 266 -41.37 -21.50 15.62
CA ILE A 266 -40.56 -21.26 14.41
C ILE A 266 -40.20 -22.59 13.73
N ASP A 267 -39.96 -23.66 14.50
CA ASP A 267 -39.65 -25.01 13.96
C ASP A 267 -40.85 -25.68 13.29
N LYS A 268 -42.10 -25.36 13.69
CA LYS A 268 -43.28 -25.91 13.05
C LYS A 268 -43.64 -25.28 11.70
N ASN A 269 -43.16 -24.06 11.41
CA ASN A 269 -43.44 -23.40 10.12
C ASN A 269 -42.39 -23.74 9.04
N ASN A 270 -41.21 -24.23 9.42
CA ASN A 270 -40.19 -24.64 8.43
C ASN A 270 -40.47 -26.06 7.85
N ASP A 271 -41.12 -26.95 8.58
CA ASP A 271 -41.46 -28.29 8.08
C ASP A 271 -42.64 -28.28 7.08
N SER A 272 -43.52 -27.27 7.15
CA SER A 272 -44.66 -27.14 6.24
C SER A 272 -44.24 -26.58 4.85
N ASN A 273 -43.19 -25.76 4.76
CA ASN A 273 -42.76 -25.18 3.50
C ASN A 273 -41.86 -26.12 2.67
N ASN A 274 -41.22 -27.11 3.28
CA ASN A 274 -40.43 -28.13 2.55
C ASN A 274 -41.30 -29.18 1.87
N ILE A 275 -42.53 -29.45 2.34
CA ILE A 275 -43.43 -30.45 1.76
C ILE A 275 -44.16 -29.92 0.51
N GLU A 276 -44.33 -28.58 0.38
CA GLU A 276 -44.93 -27.99 -0.83
C GLU A 276 -43.95 -27.81 -1.99
N ASN A 277 -42.65 -27.65 -1.71
CA ASN A 277 -41.64 -27.51 -2.76
C ASN A 277 -41.32 -28.86 -3.45
N ASP A 278 -41.37 -29.97 -2.74
CA ASP A 278 -41.16 -31.32 -3.33
C ASP A 278 -42.34 -31.80 -4.21
N LYS A 279 -43.54 -31.27 -3.96
CA LYS A 279 -44.73 -31.60 -4.79
C LYS A 279 -44.80 -30.79 -6.10
N ASN A 280 -44.11 -29.67 -6.19
CA ASN A 280 -44.03 -28.85 -7.42
C ASN A 280 -42.93 -29.29 -8.37
N LEU A 281 -41.85 -29.86 -7.87
CA LEU A 281 -40.77 -30.44 -8.68
C LEU A 281 -41.14 -31.74 -9.37
N SER A 282 -42.05 -32.56 -8.78
CA SER A 282 -42.53 -33.79 -9.38
C SER A 282 -43.61 -33.60 -10.47
N LYS A 283 -44.24 -32.42 -10.54
CA LYS A 283 -45.25 -32.10 -11.58
C LYS A 283 -44.64 -31.44 -12.85
N GLU A 284 -43.42 -30.95 -12.79
CA GLU A 284 -42.74 -30.41 -13.96
C GLU A 284 -41.95 -31.47 -14.75
N SER A 285 -41.64 -32.61 -14.16
CA SER A 285 -40.99 -33.75 -14.87
C SER A 285 -41.94 -34.60 -15.70
N GLU A 286 -43.26 -34.60 -15.41
CA GLU A 286 -44.27 -35.34 -16.19
C GLU A 286 -44.85 -34.60 -17.40
N LYS A 287 -44.41 -33.39 -17.70
CA LYS A 287 -44.85 -32.59 -18.88
C LYS A 287 -43.83 -32.52 -20.00
N LYS A 288 -42.76 -33.30 -19.93
CA LYS A 288 -41.69 -33.30 -20.97
C LYS A 288 -41.41 -34.71 -21.53
N GLU A 289 -42.35 -35.60 -21.49
CA GLU A 289 -42.39 -36.80 -22.37
C GLU A 289 -43.48 -36.67 -23.44
#